data_b9d0e1f452401626fd0a877207b3ee25
#
_entry.id   b9d0e1f452401626fd0a877207b3ee25
#
_cell.length_a   1.000
_cell.length_b   1.000
_cell.length_c   1.000
_cell.angle_alpha   90.00
_cell.angle_beta   90.00
_cell.angle_gamma   90.00
#
_symmetry.space_group_name_H-M   'P 1'
#
loop_
_entity.id
_entity.type
_entity.pdbx_description
1 polymer ?
#
loop_
_entity_poly.entity_id
_entity_poly.type
_entity_poly.pdbx_seq_one_letter_code
_entity_poly.pdbx_strand_id
1 'polypeptide(L)'
;MKSYLSIILLMISLSLSAQQPDTIFLKNLLQSHPEFFSGILKHPTQNEVQILYTQIDRDENNFPHFTSYSYRLNANRYFYPASTVKLPTAIFALEKLNQLKIKGLSRKTVMKTDSSFAGETKMLEDTSSATSLPSVEHYIKKILLVSDNFAYNRLFEFVGREEINKKLKKYNLNGTRIINRLAIGDYGESAKHTNAIDFYKGDQLIYHQPAQYDANEYPMHLENMLQGKGYLDRNDKLVMEPFDFSKMNVYPIVDQQLVQKRLLFPEVFPEDERYNLTKADYKFIYRYMSMFPTESKKPTYNVPEYYPAYCKFLFYGADSLAAVEPNIRIFNKVGDSYGYNIDNAYIVDFKNKVEFLLTAVVQSNEDGIYNDNIYEYATVTHPFMKNLGRVIYQYELQRQKKYLPDLNKFKFKY
;
A
#
# COMPACT_ATOMS: atom_id res chain seq x y z
N MET A 1 37.46 -34.32 43.44
CA MET A 1 36.02 -34.12 43.19
C MET A 1 35.85 -32.69 42.69
N LYS A 2 35.67 -32.50 41.38
CA LYS A 2 35.39 -31.17 40.77
C LYS A 2 33.91 -31.10 40.48
N SER A 3 33.22 -30.24 41.21
CA SER A 3 31.78 -29.93 41.01
C SER A 3 31.63 -29.08 39.76
N TYR A 4 30.92 -29.55 38.74
CA TYR A 4 30.47 -28.76 37.59
C TYR A 4 29.12 -28.16 37.94
N LEU A 5 29.09 -26.83 38.07
CA LEU A 5 27.87 -26.05 38.22
C LEU A 5 27.31 -25.79 36.84
N SER A 6 26.28 -26.53 36.44
CA SER A 6 25.56 -26.31 35.18
C SER A 6 24.60 -25.10 35.36
N ILE A 7 24.90 -23.97 34.70
CA ILE A 7 23.99 -22.84 34.60
C ILE A 7 22.98 -23.13 33.50
N ILE A 8 21.75 -23.44 33.88
CA ILE A 8 20.63 -23.55 32.95
C ILE A 8 20.15 -22.12 32.63
N LEU A 9 20.47 -21.67 31.43
CA LEU A 9 19.97 -20.38 30.89
C LEU A 9 18.53 -20.61 30.47
N LEU A 10 17.57 -20.13 31.29
CA LEU A 10 16.16 -20.17 31.00
C LEU A 10 15.85 -19.07 29.94
N MET A 11 15.78 -19.44 28.66
CA MET A 11 15.26 -18.56 27.62
C MET A 11 13.76 -18.40 27.83
N ILE A 12 13.35 -17.30 28.43
CA ILE A 12 11.96 -16.85 28.44
C ILE A 12 11.66 -16.33 27.03
N SER A 13 11.05 -17.17 26.20
CA SER A 13 10.43 -16.73 24.96
C SER A 13 9.21 -15.88 25.33
N LEU A 14 9.36 -14.55 25.33
CA LEU A 14 8.25 -13.63 25.34
C LEU A 14 7.49 -13.80 24.01
N SER A 15 6.49 -14.68 24.03
CA SER A 15 5.48 -14.71 23.00
C SER A 15 4.77 -13.35 23.06
N LEU A 16 5.08 -12.43 22.14
CA LEU A 16 4.22 -11.27 21.89
C LEU A 16 2.89 -11.82 21.39
N SER A 17 1.98 -12.09 22.30
CA SER A 17 0.57 -12.28 22.01
C SER A 17 0.11 -10.98 21.36
N ALA A 18 -0.14 -10.99 20.06
CA ALA A 18 -0.73 -9.84 19.37
C ALA A 18 -2.09 -9.58 20.03
N GLN A 19 -2.15 -8.55 20.87
CA GLN A 19 -3.39 -8.13 21.51
C GLN A 19 -4.41 -7.81 20.42
N GLN A 20 -5.57 -8.46 20.46
CA GLN A 20 -6.66 -8.17 19.53
C GLN A 20 -7.05 -6.70 19.66
N PRO A 21 -7.20 -5.97 18.53
CA PRO A 21 -7.56 -4.56 18.59
C PRO A 21 -8.90 -4.35 19.31
N ASP A 22 -8.97 -3.33 20.17
CA ASP A 22 -10.23 -2.91 20.79
C ASP A 22 -11.22 -2.44 19.71
N THR A 23 -12.42 -3.01 19.72
CA THR A 23 -13.48 -2.71 18.76
C THR A 23 -14.50 -1.68 19.25
N ILE A 24 -14.54 -1.39 20.55
CA ILE A 24 -15.55 -0.53 21.18
C ILE A 24 -15.22 0.94 20.92
N PHE A 25 -13.95 1.31 21.07
CA PHE A 25 -13.50 2.69 20.91
C PHE A 25 -13.90 3.29 19.55
N LEU A 26 -13.51 2.66 18.44
CA LEU A 26 -13.84 3.17 17.10
C LEU A 26 -15.34 3.19 16.84
N LYS A 27 -16.08 2.17 17.28
CA LYS A 27 -17.53 2.16 17.15
C LYS A 27 -18.16 3.38 17.83
N ASN A 28 -17.77 3.67 19.06
CA ASN A 28 -18.31 4.81 19.81
C ASN A 28 -17.91 6.14 19.16
N LEU A 29 -16.66 6.27 18.72
CA LEU A 29 -16.17 7.47 18.05
C LEU A 29 -16.94 7.74 16.74
N LEU A 30 -17.17 6.74 15.91
CA LEU A 30 -17.95 6.90 14.68
C LEU A 30 -19.42 7.26 14.99
N GLN A 31 -20.03 6.64 16.00
CA GLN A 31 -21.39 6.92 16.42
C GLN A 31 -21.58 8.32 17.02
N SER A 32 -20.53 8.91 17.61
CA SER A 32 -20.57 10.28 18.12
C SER A 32 -20.55 11.36 17.03
N HIS A 33 -20.34 10.98 15.76
CA HIS A 33 -20.34 11.86 14.60
C HIS A 33 -21.34 11.38 13.54
N PRO A 34 -22.66 11.32 13.87
CA PRO A 34 -23.67 10.78 12.97
C PRO A 34 -23.82 11.58 11.67
N GLU A 35 -23.49 12.87 11.67
CA GLU A 35 -23.50 13.75 10.52
C GLU A 35 -22.54 13.30 9.40
N PHE A 36 -21.47 12.56 9.77
CA PHE A 36 -20.46 12.04 8.83
C PHE A 36 -20.62 10.56 8.50
N PHE A 37 -21.12 9.78 9.45
CA PHE A 37 -21.00 8.31 9.35
C PHE A 37 -22.33 7.58 9.33
N SER A 38 -23.48 8.22 9.63
CA SER A 38 -24.76 7.51 9.74
C SER A 38 -25.15 6.74 8.48
N GLY A 39 -24.85 7.26 7.28
CA GLY A 39 -25.13 6.58 6.02
C GLY A 39 -24.44 5.22 5.92
N ILE A 40 -23.13 5.21 6.18
CA ILE A 40 -22.30 3.99 6.14
C ILE A 40 -22.61 3.07 7.32
N LEU A 41 -22.80 3.61 8.53
CA LEU A 41 -23.05 2.81 9.73
C LEU A 41 -24.42 2.10 9.73
N LYS A 42 -25.39 2.56 8.95
CA LYS A 42 -26.67 1.86 8.76
C LYS A 42 -26.51 0.57 7.92
N HIS A 43 -25.55 0.56 7.00
CA HIS A 43 -25.35 -0.53 6.05
C HIS A 43 -23.87 -0.96 5.97
N PRO A 44 -23.19 -1.21 7.10
CA PRO A 44 -21.74 -1.38 7.13
C PRO A 44 -21.27 -2.66 6.44
N THR A 45 -22.13 -3.66 6.29
CA THR A 45 -21.83 -4.88 5.53
C THR A 45 -21.96 -4.65 4.04
N GLN A 46 -22.97 -3.91 3.60
CA GLN A 46 -23.14 -3.56 2.19
C GLN A 46 -21.99 -2.67 1.70
N ASN A 47 -21.48 -1.77 2.57
CA ASN A 47 -20.36 -0.90 2.25
C ASN A 47 -19.00 -1.52 2.58
N GLU A 48 -18.92 -2.80 2.93
CA GLU A 48 -17.67 -3.55 3.20
C GLU A 48 -16.66 -2.80 4.08
N VAL A 49 -17.17 -2.03 5.05
CA VAL A 49 -16.33 -1.16 5.89
C VAL A 49 -15.46 -1.97 6.82
N GLN A 50 -14.15 -1.73 6.77
CA GLN A 50 -13.20 -2.17 7.78
C GLN A 50 -12.24 -1.01 8.09
N ILE A 51 -11.93 -0.80 9.37
CA ILE A 51 -11.03 0.27 9.83
C ILE A 51 -10.04 -0.32 10.84
N LEU A 52 -8.78 0.05 10.70
CA LEU A 52 -7.71 -0.21 11.66
C LEU A 52 -6.98 1.10 11.95
N TYR A 53 -7.17 1.60 13.16
CA TYR A 53 -6.50 2.78 13.68
C TYR A 53 -5.45 2.37 14.72
N THR A 54 -4.24 2.90 14.63
CA THR A 54 -3.17 2.62 15.59
C THR A 54 -2.60 3.92 16.14
N GLN A 55 -2.79 4.12 17.43
CA GLN A 55 -2.12 5.15 18.22
C GLN A 55 -0.64 4.86 18.31
N ILE A 56 0.14 5.94 18.35
CA ILE A 56 1.58 5.86 18.56
C ILE A 56 1.91 6.71 19.78
N ASP A 57 2.40 6.06 20.81
CA ASP A 57 2.98 6.72 21.98
C ASP A 57 4.50 6.60 21.93
N ARG A 58 5.19 7.64 22.40
CA ARG A 58 6.65 7.64 22.48
C ARG A 58 7.10 7.47 23.91
N ASP A 59 8.22 6.77 24.12
CA ASP A 59 8.92 6.81 25.39
C ASP A 59 9.95 7.95 25.45
N GLU A 60 10.71 8.03 26.53
CA GLU A 60 11.73 9.05 26.75
C GLU A 60 12.87 9.03 25.72
N ASN A 61 13.08 7.90 25.03
CA ASN A 61 14.06 7.71 23.97
C ASN A 61 13.46 7.90 22.57
N ASN A 62 12.22 8.38 22.49
CA ASN A 62 11.45 8.49 21.25
C ASN A 62 11.17 7.14 20.56
N PHE A 63 11.24 6.01 21.30
CA PHE A 63 10.88 4.71 20.77
C PHE A 63 9.34 4.58 20.69
N PRO A 64 8.78 4.09 19.58
CA PRO A 64 7.33 4.04 19.38
C PRO A 64 6.70 2.79 20.02
N HIS A 65 5.59 3.01 20.71
CA HIS A 65 4.69 1.99 21.25
C HIS A 65 3.33 2.11 20.58
N PHE A 66 2.71 0.99 20.22
CA PHE A 66 1.52 0.96 19.37
C PHE A 66 0.33 0.36 20.12
N THR A 67 -0.81 1.08 20.10
CA THR A 67 -2.10 0.58 20.57
C THR A 67 -3.09 0.63 19.42
N SER A 68 -3.66 -0.52 19.03
CA SER A 68 -4.54 -0.63 17.88
C SER A 68 -6.00 -0.76 18.28
N TYR A 69 -6.86 -0.10 17.50
CA TYR A 69 -8.32 -0.12 17.59
C TYR A 69 -8.88 -0.49 16.23
N SER A 70 -9.96 -1.26 16.21
CA SER A 70 -10.54 -1.70 14.94
C SER A 70 -12.05 -1.54 14.89
N TYR A 71 -12.57 -1.42 13.69
CA TYR A 71 -14.00 -1.53 13.41
C TYR A 71 -14.22 -2.52 12.29
N ARG A 72 -14.97 -3.60 12.58
CA ARG A 72 -15.31 -4.68 11.64
C ARG A 72 -14.11 -5.35 10.95
N LEU A 73 -12.93 -5.31 11.54
CA LEU A 73 -11.72 -5.94 10.99
C LEU A 73 -11.93 -7.44 10.80
N ASN A 74 -11.83 -7.92 9.54
CA ASN A 74 -11.94 -9.34 9.20
C ASN A 74 -10.99 -9.67 8.04
N ALA A 75 -9.84 -10.27 8.36
CA ALA A 75 -8.84 -10.65 7.36
C ALA A 75 -9.30 -11.78 6.43
N ASN A 76 -10.35 -12.54 6.83
CA ASN A 76 -10.92 -13.62 6.04
C ASN A 76 -12.04 -13.15 5.07
N ARG A 77 -12.43 -11.88 5.15
CA ARG A 77 -13.41 -11.29 4.23
C ARG A 77 -12.70 -10.57 3.11
N TYR A 78 -12.92 -11.05 1.90
CA TYR A 78 -12.31 -10.48 0.69
C TYR A 78 -12.86 -9.09 0.38
N PHE A 79 -11.98 -8.21 0.02
CA PHE A 79 -12.20 -7.00 -0.76
C PHE A 79 -11.10 -6.85 -1.82
N TYR A 80 -11.40 -6.21 -2.93
CA TYR A 80 -10.39 -6.00 -3.97
C TYR A 80 -9.38 -4.94 -3.52
N PRO A 81 -8.08 -5.28 -3.38
CA PRO A 81 -7.10 -4.36 -2.78
C PRO A 81 -6.65 -3.24 -3.72
N ALA A 82 -7.05 -3.30 -4.99
CA ALA A 82 -6.71 -2.31 -6.01
C ALA A 82 -5.21 -1.94 -5.99
N SER A 83 -4.89 -0.66 -6.04
CA SER A 83 -3.53 -0.15 -6.12
C SER A 83 -2.72 -0.21 -4.82
N THR A 84 -3.28 -0.69 -3.71
CA THR A 84 -2.51 -0.81 -2.45
C THR A 84 -1.39 -1.85 -2.55
N VAL A 85 -1.51 -2.86 -3.42
CA VAL A 85 -0.47 -3.88 -3.72
C VAL A 85 0.83 -3.29 -4.29
N LYS A 86 0.79 -2.05 -4.76
CA LYS A 86 1.94 -1.38 -5.36
C LYS A 86 3.03 -1.03 -4.34
N LEU A 87 2.66 -0.76 -3.08
CA LEU A 87 3.63 -0.41 -2.05
C LEU A 87 4.57 -1.58 -1.72
N PRO A 88 4.10 -2.78 -1.35
CA PRO A 88 5.01 -3.91 -1.12
C PRO A 88 5.83 -4.26 -2.36
N THR A 89 5.26 -4.19 -3.57
CA THR A 89 6.00 -4.46 -4.81
C THR A 89 7.14 -3.47 -5.03
N ALA A 90 6.93 -2.16 -4.75
CA ALA A 90 7.96 -1.14 -4.83
C ALA A 90 9.09 -1.38 -3.80
N ILE A 91 8.75 -1.78 -2.58
CA ILE A 91 9.73 -2.15 -1.54
C ILE A 91 10.54 -3.36 -2.00
N PHE A 92 9.89 -4.40 -2.51
CA PHE A 92 10.55 -5.63 -2.96
C PHE A 92 11.45 -5.42 -4.18
N ALA A 93 11.11 -4.46 -5.06
CA ALA A 93 11.99 -4.07 -6.16
C ALA A 93 13.31 -3.46 -5.67
N LEU A 94 13.28 -2.60 -4.64
CA LEU A 94 14.49 -2.07 -4.02
C LEU A 94 15.29 -3.15 -3.28
N GLU A 95 14.61 -4.04 -2.55
CA GLU A 95 15.28 -5.18 -1.92
C GLU A 95 16.00 -6.06 -2.94
N LYS A 96 15.35 -6.34 -4.08
CA LYS A 96 15.97 -7.15 -5.16
C LYS A 96 17.24 -6.49 -5.68
N LEU A 97 17.22 -5.19 -5.95
CA LEU A 97 18.42 -4.45 -6.35
C LEU A 97 19.55 -4.57 -5.33
N ASN A 98 19.22 -4.43 -4.03
CA ASN A 98 20.21 -4.55 -2.96
C ASN A 98 20.74 -5.99 -2.81
N GLN A 99 19.91 -7.00 -3.09
CA GLN A 99 20.30 -8.42 -3.03
C GLN A 99 21.20 -8.85 -4.20
N LEU A 100 21.01 -8.28 -5.39
CA LEU A 100 21.81 -8.59 -6.57
C LEU A 100 23.30 -8.23 -6.40
N LYS A 101 23.65 -7.23 -5.59
CA LYS A 101 25.02 -6.80 -5.29
C LYS A 101 25.91 -6.56 -6.53
N ILE A 102 25.30 -6.20 -7.68
CA ILE A 102 25.99 -5.97 -8.94
C ILE A 102 26.61 -4.57 -8.91
N LYS A 103 27.91 -4.47 -9.17
CA LYS A 103 28.64 -3.20 -9.22
C LYS A 103 28.07 -2.26 -10.30
N GLY A 104 27.61 -1.09 -9.90
CA GLY A 104 27.04 -0.09 -10.78
C GLY A 104 25.53 -0.20 -10.98
N LEU A 105 24.90 -1.28 -10.52
CA LEU A 105 23.43 -1.40 -10.49
C LEU A 105 22.86 -0.63 -9.30
N SER A 106 21.85 0.18 -9.56
CA SER A 106 21.13 0.95 -8.53
C SER A 106 19.70 1.23 -9.00
N ARG A 107 18.85 1.79 -8.14
CA ARG A 107 17.49 2.19 -8.53
C ARG A 107 17.45 3.23 -9.67
N LYS A 108 18.56 3.96 -9.91
CA LYS A 108 18.68 4.96 -10.99
C LYS A 108 19.17 4.38 -12.31
N THR A 109 19.64 3.15 -12.32
CA THR A 109 20.12 2.48 -13.52
C THR A 109 18.98 2.33 -14.51
N VAL A 110 19.26 2.58 -15.79
CA VAL A 110 18.27 2.44 -16.86
C VAL A 110 17.77 1.00 -16.90
N MET A 111 16.45 0.84 -16.85
CA MET A 111 15.76 -0.45 -16.84
C MET A 111 14.85 -0.54 -18.08
N LYS A 112 15.28 -1.26 -19.08
CA LYS A 112 14.48 -1.52 -20.29
C LYS A 112 13.74 -2.84 -20.15
N THR A 113 12.48 -2.86 -20.56
CA THR A 113 11.63 -4.07 -20.55
C THR A 113 11.33 -4.46 -21.99
N ASP A 114 11.55 -5.70 -22.33
CA ASP A 114 11.20 -6.26 -23.64
C ASP A 114 9.71 -6.69 -23.70
N SER A 115 9.31 -7.33 -24.78
CA SER A 115 8.01 -7.97 -24.97
C SER A 115 8.24 -9.44 -25.30
N SER A 116 8.22 -10.29 -24.29
CA SER A 116 8.56 -11.72 -24.39
C SER A 116 7.31 -12.61 -24.46
N PHE A 117 6.14 -12.08 -24.12
CA PHE A 117 4.87 -12.81 -24.11
C PHE A 117 3.76 -11.99 -24.78
N ALA A 118 2.78 -12.66 -25.37
CA ALA A 118 1.66 -12.00 -26.05
C ALA A 118 0.84 -11.12 -25.08
N GLY A 119 0.53 -9.89 -25.49
CA GLY A 119 -0.19 -8.90 -24.69
C GLY A 119 0.69 -8.00 -23.82
N GLU A 120 2.00 -8.27 -23.73
CA GLU A 120 2.95 -7.41 -23.04
C GLU A 120 3.61 -6.41 -24.01
N THR A 121 3.94 -5.24 -23.51
CA THR A 121 4.50 -4.15 -24.32
C THR A 121 5.94 -3.86 -23.92
N LYS A 122 6.77 -3.49 -24.89
CA LYS A 122 8.12 -2.98 -24.63
C LYS A 122 8.07 -1.65 -23.89
N MET A 123 9.08 -1.40 -23.04
CA MET A 123 9.32 -0.10 -22.43
C MET A 123 10.82 0.21 -22.53
N LEU A 124 11.18 0.94 -23.57
CA LEU A 124 12.57 1.31 -23.86
C LEU A 124 12.87 2.75 -23.46
N GLU A 125 11.86 3.61 -23.44
CA GLU A 125 11.93 5.03 -23.12
C GLU A 125 10.75 5.44 -22.23
N ASP A 126 10.93 6.46 -21.39
CA ASP A 126 9.87 7.10 -20.62
C ASP A 126 10.14 8.61 -20.54
N THR A 127 9.48 9.36 -21.41
CA THR A 127 9.69 10.82 -21.56
C THR A 127 9.31 11.62 -20.32
N SER A 128 8.56 11.03 -19.38
CA SER A 128 8.22 11.65 -18.09
C SER A 128 9.39 11.65 -17.10
N SER A 129 10.43 10.84 -17.37
CA SER A 129 11.64 10.81 -16.53
C SER A 129 12.59 11.99 -16.82
N ALA A 130 13.53 12.23 -15.92
CA ALA A 130 14.51 13.31 -16.10
C ALA A 130 15.50 13.05 -17.24
N THR A 131 15.68 11.80 -17.62
CA THR A 131 16.62 11.35 -18.67
C THR A 131 15.92 10.80 -19.90
N SER A 132 14.59 10.84 -19.95
CA SER A 132 13.73 10.17 -20.92
C SER A 132 13.90 8.64 -20.94
N LEU A 133 14.54 8.07 -19.93
CA LEU A 133 14.78 6.63 -19.80
C LEU A 133 14.10 6.07 -18.53
N PRO A 134 13.54 4.86 -18.60
CA PRO A 134 12.91 4.22 -17.47
C PRO A 134 13.93 3.73 -16.43
N SER A 135 13.53 3.68 -15.17
CA SER A 135 14.31 3.12 -14.07
C SER A 135 13.41 2.71 -12.91
N VAL A 136 13.90 1.86 -12.01
CA VAL A 136 13.18 1.48 -10.79
C VAL A 136 12.82 2.72 -9.95
N GLU A 137 13.73 3.70 -9.85
CA GLU A 137 13.47 4.97 -9.15
C GLU A 137 12.29 5.72 -9.78
N HIS A 138 12.27 5.83 -11.10
CA HIS A 138 11.22 6.53 -11.82
C HIS A 138 9.85 5.86 -11.64
N TYR A 139 9.81 4.53 -11.78
CA TYR A 139 8.57 3.77 -11.55
C TYR A 139 8.03 3.90 -10.13
N ILE A 140 8.90 3.85 -9.10
CA ILE A 140 8.45 4.06 -7.72
C ILE A 140 7.88 5.46 -7.51
N LYS A 141 8.48 6.51 -8.12
CA LYS A 141 7.94 7.87 -8.08
C LYS A 141 6.51 7.91 -8.65
N LYS A 142 6.29 7.36 -9.86
CA LYS A 142 4.97 7.29 -10.50
C LYS A 142 3.95 6.55 -9.65
N ILE A 143 4.34 5.42 -9.06
CA ILE A 143 3.49 4.64 -8.16
C ILE A 143 3.06 5.43 -6.92
N LEU A 144 3.99 6.12 -6.27
CA LEU A 144 3.72 6.79 -5.00
C LEU A 144 3.03 8.14 -5.16
N LEU A 145 3.27 8.84 -6.28
CA LEU A 145 2.68 10.15 -6.55
C LEU A 145 1.26 10.07 -7.12
N VAL A 146 1.04 9.23 -8.14
CA VAL A 146 -0.23 9.17 -8.87
C VAL A 146 -0.78 7.76 -9.05
N SER A 147 -0.20 6.78 -8.37
CA SER A 147 -0.68 5.40 -8.44
C SER A 147 -0.62 4.76 -9.84
N ASP A 148 0.39 5.08 -10.65
CA ASP A 148 0.54 4.62 -12.04
C ASP A 148 0.55 3.09 -12.16
N ASN A 149 -0.32 2.55 -13.01
CA ASN A 149 -0.49 1.11 -13.21
C ASN A 149 0.65 0.52 -14.07
N PHE A 150 1.10 1.23 -15.09
CA PHE A 150 2.18 0.75 -15.96
C PHE A 150 3.50 0.65 -15.18
N ALA A 151 3.80 1.64 -14.36
CA ALA A 151 4.97 1.60 -13.49
C ALA A 151 4.94 0.41 -12.50
N TYR A 152 3.77 0.11 -11.95
CA TYR A 152 3.59 -1.08 -11.11
C TYR A 152 3.83 -2.36 -11.89
N ASN A 153 3.24 -2.50 -13.08
CA ASN A 153 3.38 -3.71 -13.90
C ASN A 153 4.85 -4.00 -14.23
N ARG A 154 5.67 -2.97 -14.51
CA ARG A 154 7.12 -3.13 -14.72
C ARG A 154 7.86 -3.59 -13.47
N LEU A 155 7.51 -3.05 -12.30
CA LEU A 155 8.11 -3.51 -11.06
C LEU A 155 7.64 -4.91 -10.64
N PHE A 156 6.38 -5.27 -10.90
CA PHE A 156 5.86 -6.62 -10.72
C PHE A 156 6.66 -7.64 -11.55
N GLU A 157 6.92 -7.35 -12.84
CA GLU A 157 7.73 -8.18 -13.71
C GLU A 157 9.19 -8.25 -13.26
N PHE A 158 9.76 -7.13 -12.81
CA PHE A 158 11.13 -7.09 -12.30
C PHE A 158 11.29 -7.93 -11.03
N VAL A 159 10.40 -7.80 -10.08
CA VAL A 159 10.45 -8.63 -8.86
C VAL A 159 10.18 -10.09 -9.22
N GLY A 160 9.16 -10.35 -10.01
CA GLY A 160 8.67 -11.68 -10.35
C GLY A 160 7.58 -12.17 -9.40
N ARG A 161 6.54 -12.79 -9.95
CA ARG A 161 5.35 -13.24 -9.23
C ARG A 161 5.69 -14.20 -8.08
N GLU A 162 6.56 -15.17 -8.32
CA GLU A 162 7.03 -16.14 -7.31
C GLU A 162 7.79 -15.44 -6.19
N GLU A 163 8.73 -14.57 -6.52
CA GLU A 163 9.55 -13.86 -5.52
C GLU A 163 8.72 -12.91 -4.67
N ILE A 164 7.71 -12.23 -5.25
CA ILE A 164 6.77 -11.41 -4.48
C ILE A 164 6.10 -12.26 -3.41
N ASN A 165 5.53 -13.43 -3.77
CA ASN A 165 4.79 -14.25 -2.83
C ASN A 165 5.71 -14.97 -1.82
N LYS A 166 6.98 -15.29 -2.17
CA LYS A 166 8.00 -15.73 -1.21
C LYS A 166 8.31 -14.64 -0.18
N LYS A 167 8.47 -13.39 -0.62
CA LYS A 167 8.72 -12.25 0.28
C LYS A 167 7.54 -11.95 1.19
N LEU A 168 6.30 -12.05 0.70
CA LEU A 168 5.11 -11.91 1.52
C LEU A 168 5.13 -12.91 2.69
N LYS A 169 5.43 -14.18 2.42
CA LYS A 169 5.57 -15.21 3.46
C LYS A 169 6.73 -14.91 4.43
N LYS A 170 7.90 -14.51 3.90
CA LYS A 170 9.06 -14.13 4.72
C LYS A 170 8.70 -13.05 5.75
N TYR A 171 7.87 -12.08 5.37
CA TYR A 171 7.46 -10.97 6.23
C TYR A 171 6.17 -11.23 7.01
N ASN A 172 5.75 -12.49 7.13
CA ASN A 172 4.55 -12.91 7.88
C ASN A 172 3.23 -12.28 7.35
N LEU A 173 3.18 -11.95 6.05
CA LEU A 173 1.98 -11.43 5.37
C LEU A 173 1.17 -12.59 4.78
N ASN A 174 0.77 -13.53 5.64
CA ASN A 174 0.16 -14.79 5.21
C ASN A 174 -1.27 -14.64 4.68
N GLY A 175 -1.94 -13.53 4.99
CA GLY A 175 -3.25 -13.16 4.43
C GLY A 175 -3.16 -12.52 3.04
N THR A 176 -1.96 -12.32 2.52
CA THR A 176 -1.72 -11.56 1.28
C THR A 176 -1.25 -12.46 0.13
N ARG A 177 -1.79 -12.18 -1.05
CA ARG A 177 -1.39 -12.79 -2.32
C ARG A 177 -1.34 -11.71 -3.40
N ILE A 178 -0.21 -11.56 -4.10
CA ILE A 178 -0.05 -10.61 -5.23
C ILE A 178 0.38 -11.42 -6.45
N ILE A 179 -0.54 -11.60 -7.39
CA ILE A 179 -0.39 -12.54 -8.52
C ILE A 179 -0.72 -11.93 -9.87
N ASN A 180 -1.26 -10.70 -9.91
CA ASN A 180 -1.73 -10.06 -11.14
C ASN A 180 -1.09 -8.69 -11.34
N ARG A 181 -0.86 -8.34 -12.62
CA ARG A 181 -0.71 -6.96 -13.05
C ARG A 181 -2.03 -6.20 -12.88
N LEU A 182 -2.00 -4.90 -13.03
CA LEU A 182 -3.19 -4.04 -12.90
C LEU A 182 -3.56 -3.36 -14.22
N ALA A 183 -4.86 -3.16 -14.42
CA ALA A 183 -5.44 -2.42 -15.56
C ALA A 183 -5.16 -2.99 -16.96
N ILE A 184 -4.84 -4.27 -17.08
CA ILE A 184 -4.61 -4.93 -18.39
C ILE A 184 -5.43 -6.21 -18.57
N GLY A 185 -6.38 -6.49 -17.67
CA GLY A 185 -7.19 -7.70 -17.72
C GLY A 185 -6.41 -9.00 -17.59
N ASP A 186 -5.33 -8.98 -16.81
CA ASP A 186 -4.33 -10.04 -16.71
C ASP A 186 -4.70 -11.04 -15.61
N TYR A 187 -5.67 -11.90 -15.89
CA TYR A 187 -6.16 -12.90 -14.94
C TYR A 187 -6.00 -14.30 -15.53
N GLY A 188 -5.03 -15.05 -15.09
CA GLY A 188 -4.83 -16.43 -15.56
C GLY A 188 -3.44 -16.68 -16.08
N GLU A 189 -3.30 -17.35 -17.25
CA GLU A 189 -2.01 -17.81 -17.74
C GLU A 189 -1.03 -16.66 -18.05
N SER A 190 -1.51 -15.56 -18.62
CA SER A 190 -0.67 -14.40 -18.93
C SER A 190 -0.02 -13.78 -17.68
N ALA A 191 -0.69 -13.82 -16.53
CA ALA A 191 -0.14 -13.33 -15.28
C ALA A 191 1.06 -14.14 -14.74
N LYS A 192 1.24 -15.37 -15.23
CA LYS A 192 2.36 -16.25 -14.86
C LYS A 192 3.66 -15.92 -15.59
N HIS A 193 3.59 -15.17 -16.70
CA HIS A 193 4.74 -14.77 -17.50
C HIS A 193 5.24 -13.38 -17.13
N THR A 194 6.55 -13.17 -17.23
CA THR A 194 7.18 -11.85 -17.15
C THR A 194 8.05 -11.61 -18.35
N ASN A 195 8.23 -10.34 -18.73
CA ASN A 195 9.16 -9.96 -19.78
C ASN A 195 10.63 -10.13 -19.36
N ALA A 196 11.52 -10.21 -20.34
CA ALA A 196 12.94 -10.00 -20.13
C ALA A 196 13.22 -8.52 -19.80
N ILE A 197 14.20 -8.29 -18.92
CA ILE A 197 14.54 -6.96 -18.43
C ILE A 197 16.06 -6.77 -18.46
N ASP A 198 16.47 -5.65 -19.04
CA ASP A 198 17.86 -5.26 -19.20
C ASP A 198 18.18 -3.98 -18.44
N PHE A 199 19.29 -3.99 -17.72
CA PHE A 199 19.82 -2.81 -17.05
C PHE A 199 21.08 -2.30 -17.72
N TYR A 200 21.10 -1.00 -18.06
CA TYR A 200 22.18 -0.37 -18.80
C TYR A 200 22.85 0.77 -18.02
N LYS A 201 24.16 0.90 -18.17
CA LYS A 201 24.95 2.07 -17.78
C LYS A 201 25.58 2.68 -19.03
N GLY A 202 25.03 3.77 -19.52
CA GLY A 202 25.26 4.20 -20.91
C GLY A 202 24.79 3.08 -21.85
N ASP A 203 25.65 2.70 -22.79
CA ASP A 203 25.35 1.61 -23.74
C ASP A 203 25.76 0.22 -23.24
N GLN A 204 26.39 0.14 -22.07
CA GLN A 204 26.84 -1.12 -21.50
C GLN A 204 25.71 -1.83 -20.76
N LEU A 205 25.38 -3.04 -21.20
CA LEU A 205 24.53 -3.96 -20.45
C LEU A 205 25.27 -4.41 -19.19
N ILE A 206 24.68 -4.18 -18.00
CA ILE A 206 25.28 -4.58 -16.72
C ILE A 206 24.53 -5.69 -16.01
N TYR A 207 23.26 -5.88 -16.36
CA TYR A 207 22.46 -6.98 -15.84
C TYR A 207 21.33 -7.32 -16.82
N HIS A 208 21.17 -8.61 -17.08
CA HIS A 208 20.05 -9.18 -17.84
C HIS A 208 19.23 -10.11 -16.94
N GLN A 209 17.93 -9.86 -16.86
CA GLN A 209 16.96 -10.78 -16.27
C GLN A 209 16.17 -11.42 -17.40
N PRO A 210 16.26 -12.74 -17.60
CA PRO A 210 15.46 -13.40 -18.62
C PRO A 210 13.97 -13.35 -18.29
N ALA A 211 13.13 -13.53 -19.29
CA ALA A 211 11.70 -13.77 -19.09
C ALA A 211 11.50 -14.97 -18.16
N GLN A 212 10.50 -14.86 -17.28
CA GLN A 212 10.21 -15.87 -16.28
C GLN A 212 8.80 -16.42 -16.43
N TYR A 213 8.62 -17.64 -16.00
CA TYR A 213 7.33 -18.30 -15.89
C TYR A 213 7.16 -18.89 -14.49
N ASP A 214 6.07 -18.51 -13.80
CA ASP A 214 5.73 -19.03 -12.48
C ASP A 214 4.56 -19.98 -12.57
N ALA A 215 4.85 -21.28 -12.51
CA ALA A 215 3.85 -22.34 -12.54
C ALA A 215 3.07 -22.51 -11.21
N ASN A 216 3.51 -21.83 -10.14
CA ASN A 216 2.88 -22.01 -8.83
C ASN A 216 1.45 -21.48 -8.83
N GLU A 217 0.59 -22.18 -8.10
CA GLU A 217 -0.73 -21.70 -7.74
C GLU A 217 -0.72 -21.15 -6.32
N TYR A 218 -1.53 -20.11 -6.08
CA TYR A 218 -1.62 -19.45 -4.79
C TYR A 218 -3.09 -19.43 -4.33
N PRO A 219 -3.68 -20.59 -4.03
CA PRO A 219 -5.09 -20.64 -3.65
C PRO A 219 -5.33 -19.93 -2.32
N MET A 220 -6.44 -19.20 -2.25
CA MET A 220 -6.95 -18.62 -1.00
C MET A 220 -8.46 -18.82 -0.96
N HIS A 221 -8.97 -19.20 0.22
CA HIS A 221 -10.38 -19.42 0.46
C HIS A 221 -10.86 -18.36 1.46
N LEU A 222 -11.46 -17.29 0.93
CA LEU A 222 -11.97 -16.18 1.72
C LEU A 222 -13.48 -16.06 1.54
N GLU A 223 -14.13 -15.49 2.53
CA GLU A 223 -15.51 -15.06 2.40
C GLU A 223 -15.65 -13.96 1.33
N ASN A 224 -16.80 -13.86 0.69
CA ASN A 224 -17.13 -12.76 -0.22
C ASN A 224 -16.24 -12.65 -1.47
N MET A 225 -15.79 -13.78 -2.03
CA MET A 225 -15.05 -13.77 -3.30
C MET A 225 -15.95 -13.69 -4.53
N LEU A 226 -17.23 -14.04 -4.39
CA LEU A 226 -18.28 -13.85 -5.40
C LEU A 226 -19.14 -12.65 -5.00
N GLN A 227 -19.18 -11.60 -5.83
CA GLN A 227 -19.80 -10.33 -5.45
C GLN A 227 -20.71 -9.76 -6.54
N GLY A 228 -21.71 -8.99 -6.11
CA GLY A 228 -22.64 -8.28 -6.98
C GLY A 228 -23.73 -9.17 -7.56
N LYS A 229 -24.52 -8.57 -8.44
CA LYS A 229 -25.60 -9.22 -9.19
C LYS A 229 -25.17 -9.58 -10.60
N GLY A 230 -24.20 -8.82 -11.14
CA GLY A 230 -23.73 -8.96 -12.50
C GLY A 230 -22.47 -8.16 -12.76
N TYR A 231 -21.97 -8.24 -13.98
CA TYR A 231 -20.80 -7.49 -14.43
C TYR A 231 -20.83 -7.33 -15.96
N LEU A 232 -20.12 -6.33 -16.45
CA LEU A 232 -19.81 -6.23 -17.89
C LEU A 232 -18.58 -7.10 -18.19
N ASP A 233 -18.71 -7.96 -19.21
CA ASP A 233 -17.60 -8.76 -19.72
C ASP A 233 -16.64 -7.88 -20.57
N ARG A 234 -15.60 -8.50 -21.18
CA ARG A 234 -14.62 -7.80 -22.03
C ARG A 234 -15.20 -7.21 -23.32
N ASN A 235 -16.44 -7.54 -23.68
CA ASN A 235 -17.14 -7.04 -24.86
C ASN A 235 -18.28 -6.10 -24.45
N ASP A 236 -18.24 -5.58 -23.20
CA ASP A 236 -19.27 -4.73 -22.60
C ASP A 236 -20.67 -5.37 -22.55
N LYS A 237 -20.74 -6.71 -22.59
CA LYS A 237 -21.98 -7.45 -22.46
C LYS A 237 -22.29 -7.72 -20.99
N LEU A 238 -23.52 -7.40 -20.57
CA LEU A 238 -23.99 -7.67 -19.21
C LEU A 238 -24.16 -9.18 -18.97
N VAL A 239 -23.48 -9.70 -17.95
CA VAL A 239 -23.59 -11.05 -17.42
C VAL A 239 -24.23 -10.97 -16.06
N MET A 240 -25.41 -11.60 -15.89
CA MET A 240 -26.17 -11.59 -14.63
C MET A 240 -25.76 -12.74 -13.71
N GLU A 241 -24.48 -12.75 -13.34
CA GLU A 241 -23.86 -13.67 -12.38
C GLU A 241 -22.92 -12.89 -11.47
N PRO A 242 -22.67 -13.30 -10.23
CA PRO A 242 -21.70 -12.63 -9.36
C PRO A 242 -20.32 -12.59 -10.00
N PHE A 243 -19.62 -11.46 -9.85
CA PHE A 243 -18.26 -11.31 -10.33
C PHE A 243 -17.29 -12.12 -9.43
N ASP A 244 -16.45 -12.95 -10.06
CA ASP A 244 -15.52 -13.86 -9.37
C ASP A 244 -14.14 -13.19 -9.16
N PHE A 245 -13.82 -12.86 -7.91
CA PHE A 245 -12.53 -12.33 -7.50
C PHE A 245 -11.52 -13.42 -7.08
N SER A 246 -11.85 -14.71 -7.18
CA SER A 246 -11.01 -15.81 -6.65
C SER A 246 -9.62 -15.89 -7.28
N LYS A 247 -9.44 -15.33 -8.48
CA LYS A 247 -8.16 -15.29 -9.20
C LYS A 247 -7.46 -13.92 -9.13
N MET A 248 -7.87 -13.05 -8.23
CA MET A 248 -7.32 -11.70 -8.11
C MET A 248 -6.37 -11.56 -6.91
N ASN A 249 -5.69 -10.41 -6.84
CA ASN A 249 -4.85 -10.07 -5.71
C ASN A 249 -5.66 -10.03 -4.40
N VAL A 250 -5.02 -10.38 -3.30
CA VAL A 250 -5.57 -10.33 -1.93
C VAL A 250 -4.61 -9.54 -1.06
N TYR A 251 -5.11 -8.57 -0.28
CA TYR A 251 -4.27 -7.79 0.62
C TYR A 251 -5.14 -7.17 1.72
N PRO A 252 -5.38 -7.87 2.84
CA PRO A 252 -6.23 -7.38 3.94
C PRO A 252 -5.59 -6.16 4.63
N ILE A 253 -6.44 -5.28 5.20
CA ILE A 253 -5.95 -4.02 5.79
C ILE A 253 -4.98 -4.22 6.96
N VAL A 254 -5.05 -5.34 7.66
CA VAL A 254 -4.10 -5.70 8.72
C VAL A 254 -2.69 -5.90 8.16
N ASP A 255 -2.55 -6.60 7.04
CA ASP A 255 -1.28 -6.81 6.36
C ASP A 255 -0.78 -5.50 5.71
N GLN A 256 -1.71 -4.67 5.18
CA GLN A 256 -1.38 -3.35 4.64
C GLN A 256 -0.73 -2.46 5.71
N GLN A 257 -1.33 -2.38 6.89
CA GLN A 257 -0.78 -1.59 7.98
C GLN A 257 0.54 -2.18 8.52
N LEU A 258 0.68 -3.51 8.55
CA LEU A 258 1.92 -4.17 8.96
C LEU A 258 3.09 -3.85 8.00
N VAL A 259 2.84 -3.84 6.68
CA VAL A 259 3.83 -3.41 5.67
C VAL A 259 4.27 -1.98 5.93
N GLN A 260 3.31 -1.08 6.15
CA GLN A 260 3.61 0.33 6.39
C GLN A 260 4.33 0.54 7.72
N LYS A 261 3.92 -0.14 8.78
CA LYS A 261 4.57 -0.10 10.09
C LYS A 261 6.01 -0.59 10.00
N ARG A 262 6.29 -1.72 9.32
CA ARG A 262 7.65 -2.23 9.12
C ARG A 262 8.51 -1.27 8.30
N LEU A 263 7.93 -0.59 7.32
CA LEU A 263 8.63 0.41 6.52
C LEU A 263 8.97 1.67 7.33
N LEU A 264 8.02 2.21 8.08
CA LEU A 264 8.16 3.51 8.75
C LEU A 264 8.89 3.42 10.11
N PHE A 265 8.77 2.28 10.76
CA PHE A 265 9.30 2.01 12.10
C PHE A 265 10.13 0.71 12.12
N PRO A 266 11.17 0.58 11.29
CA PRO A 266 11.97 -0.64 11.24
C PRO A 266 12.62 -0.97 12.59
N GLU A 267 12.83 0.02 13.45
CA GLU A 267 13.42 -0.13 14.79
C GLU A 267 12.61 -1.03 15.73
N VAL A 268 11.30 -1.21 15.49
CA VAL A 268 10.45 -2.08 16.33
C VAL A 268 10.45 -3.54 15.90
N PHE A 269 11.13 -3.85 14.82
CA PHE A 269 11.24 -5.21 14.29
C PHE A 269 12.65 -5.77 14.50
N PRO A 270 12.81 -7.08 14.76
CA PRO A 270 14.08 -7.75 14.70
C PRO A 270 14.82 -7.47 13.38
N GLU A 271 16.13 -7.49 13.39
CA GLU A 271 16.95 -7.07 12.23
C GLU A 271 16.64 -7.90 10.97
N ASP A 272 16.45 -9.21 11.13
CA ASP A 272 16.13 -10.19 10.08
C ASP A 272 14.71 -10.03 9.51
N GLU A 273 13.81 -9.39 10.27
CA GLU A 273 12.45 -9.04 9.83
C GLU A 273 12.37 -7.67 9.16
N ARG A 274 13.42 -6.85 9.18
CA ARG A 274 13.45 -5.55 8.51
C ARG A 274 13.61 -5.74 7.01
N TYR A 275 13.06 -4.78 6.25
CA TYR A 275 13.31 -4.75 4.81
C TYR A 275 14.79 -4.52 4.54
N ASN A 276 15.35 -5.25 3.57
CA ASN A 276 16.74 -5.06 3.13
C ASN A 276 16.89 -3.80 2.28
N LEU A 277 16.70 -2.65 2.92
CA LEU A 277 16.76 -1.32 2.33
C LEU A 277 17.93 -0.52 2.92
N THR A 278 18.59 0.24 2.08
CA THR A 278 19.58 1.22 2.53
C THR A 278 18.90 2.43 3.19
N LYS A 279 19.65 3.19 4.01
CA LYS A 279 19.15 4.46 4.57
C LYS A 279 18.68 5.44 3.46
N ALA A 280 19.31 5.38 2.28
CA ALA A 280 18.93 6.20 1.13
C ALA A 280 17.60 5.73 0.50
N ASP A 281 17.32 4.42 0.51
CA ASP A 281 16.05 3.86 0.01
C ASP A 281 14.90 4.22 0.93
N TYR A 282 15.07 4.11 2.25
CA TYR A 282 14.08 4.56 3.22
C TYR A 282 13.72 6.04 3.04
N LYS A 283 14.72 6.93 2.98
CA LYS A 283 14.50 8.36 2.74
C LYS A 283 13.79 8.63 1.41
N PHE A 284 14.15 7.88 0.37
CA PHE A 284 13.55 8.01 -0.96
C PHE A 284 12.06 7.64 -0.92
N ILE A 285 11.71 6.48 -0.35
CA ILE A 285 10.30 6.05 -0.23
C ILE A 285 9.52 7.05 0.61
N TYR A 286 10.00 7.42 1.79
CA TYR A 286 9.29 8.36 2.68
C TYR A 286 9.00 9.68 1.99
N ARG A 287 9.99 10.24 1.28
CA ARG A 287 9.81 11.49 0.54
C ARG A 287 8.68 11.39 -0.47
N TYR A 288 8.66 10.36 -1.31
CA TYR A 288 7.66 10.24 -2.37
C TYR A 288 6.29 9.74 -1.89
N MET A 289 6.23 9.00 -0.79
CA MET A 289 4.95 8.66 -0.14
C MET A 289 4.22 9.88 0.42
N SER A 290 4.97 10.89 0.90
CA SER A 290 4.42 12.09 1.54
C SER A 290 4.35 13.31 0.63
N MET A 291 4.97 13.25 -0.54
CA MET A 291 4.94 14.32 -1.55
C MET A 291 3.56 14.42 -2.20
N PHE A 292 3.09 15.64 -2.42
CA PHE A 292 1.94 15.88 -3.27
C PHE A 292 2.36 15.82 -4.75
N PRO A 293 1.49 15.36 -5.68
CA PRO A 293 1.86 15.27 -7.09
C PRO A 293 2.43 16.56 -7.67
N THR A 294 1.81 17.71 -7.35
CA THR A 294 2.20 19.03 -7.84
C THR A 294 3.57 19.54 -7.32
N GLU A 295 4.15 18.91 -6.29
CA GLU A 295 5.49 19.21 -5.78
C GLU A 295 6.58 18.47 -6.56
N SER A 296 6.21 17.49 -7.42
CA SER A 296 7.17 16.71 -8.18
C SER A 296 7.67 17.45 -9.42
N LYS A 297 8.98 17.52 -9.56
CA LYS A 297 9.61 18.13 -10.74
C LYS A 297 9.80 17.13 -11.89
N LYS A 298 10.05 15.86 -11.58
CA LYS A 298 10.22 14.76 -12.55
C LYS A 298 9.85 13.42 -11.90
N PRO A 299 8.77 12.77 -12.35
CA PRO A 299 7.79 13.22 -13.34
C PRO A 299 7.04 14.47 -12.89
N THR A 300 6.57 15.30 -13.83
CA THR A 300 5.78 16.50 -13.55
C THR A 300 4.30 16.17 -13.64
N TYR A 301 3.54 16.65 -12.64
CA TYR A 301 2.09 16.48 -12.57
C TYR A 301 1.43 17.82 -12.31
N ASN A 302 0.42 18.16 -13.08
CA ASN A 302 -0.22 19.47 -13.05
C ASN A 302 -1.74 19.35 -12.87
N VAL A 303 -2.32 20.37 -12.26
CA VAL A 303 -3.77 20.57 -12.24
C VAL A 303 -4.27 20.85 -13.67
N PRO A 304 -5.52 20.51 -14.01
CA PRO A 304 -6.55 19.94 -13.13
C PRO A 304 -6.45 18.42 -12.93
N GLU A 305 -5.70 17.70 -13.76
CA GLU A 305 -5.64 16.21 -13.75
C GLU A 305 -5.05 15.68 -12.45
N TYR A 306 -3.94 16.28 -11.98
CA TYR A 306 -3.25 15.84 -10.76
C TYR A 306 -3.15 17.01 -9.77
N TYR A 307 -4.12 17.09 -8.87
CA TYR A 307 -4.18 18.11 -7.81
C TYR A 307 -3.47 17.63 -6.53
N PRO A 308 -3.16 18.52 -5.57
CA PRO A 308 -2.39 18.13 -4.38
C PRO A 308 -2.96 16.93 -3.62
N ALA A 309 -4.27 16.88 -3.41
CA ALA A 309 -4.91 15.81 -2.66
C ALA A 309 -5.24 14.55 -3.48
N TYR A 310 -4.79 14.43 -4.72
CA TYR A 310 -5.17 13.39 -5.70
C TYR A 310 -5.13 11.95 -5.14
N CYS A 311 -4.04 11.57 -4.47
CA CYS A 311 -3.86 10.26 -3.84
C CYS A 311 -3.85 10.36 -2.30
N LYS A 312 -4.71 11.20 -1.69
CA LYS A 312 -4.81 11.40 -0.24
C LYS A 312 -6.26 11.25 0.19
N PHE A 313 -6.76 10.00 0.28
CA PHE A 313 -8.17 9.74 0.57
C PHE A 313 -8.48 9.99 2.04
N LEU A 314 -7.74 9.36 2.95
CA LEU A 314 -7.83 9.70 4.36
C LEU A 314 -7.40 11.15 4.60
N PHE A 315 -8.23 11.93 5.26
CA PHE A 315 -8.07 13.34 5.57
C PHE A 315 -8.51 14.34 4.47
N TYR A 316 -8.22 14.05 3.17
CA TYR A 316 -8.57 14.98 2.07
C TYR A 316 -9.68 14.48 1.14
N GLY A 317 -9.97 13.18 1.10
CA GLY A 317 -11.06 12.60 0.30
C GLY A 317 -10.89 12.74 -1.20
N ALA A 318 -9.64 12.81 -1.69
CA ALA A 318 -9.36 13.12 -3.10
C ALA A 318 -10.08 14.39 -3.59
N ASP A 319 -10.29 15.37 -2.71
CA ASP A 319 -10.99 16.61 -3.05
C ASP A 319 -10.05 17.54 -3.83
N SER A 320 -10.40 17.83 -5.09
CA SER A 320 -9.57 18.67 -5.97
C SER A 320 -9.48 20.14 -5.52
N LEU A 321 -10.42 20.58 -4.66
CA LEU A 321 -10.47 21.92 -4.10
C LEU A 321 -9.89 21.99 -2.67
N ALA A 322 -9.40 20.85 -2.14
CA ALA A 322 -8.87 20.83 -0.78
C ALA A 322 -7.66 21.75 -0.62
N ALA A 323 -7.74 22.67 0.32
CA ALA A 323 -6.59 23.39 0.81
C ALA A 323 -5.73 22.43 1.66
N VAL A 324 -4.52 22.13 1.22
CA VAL A 324 -3.63 21.23 1.96
C VAL A 324 -2.91 21.99 3.06
N GLU A 325 -2.94 21.44 4.27
CA GLU A 325 -2.29 22.03 5.43
C GLU A 325 -0.75 21.85 5.34
N PRO A 326 0.04 22.93 5.40
CA PRO A 326 1.49 22.87 5.14
C PRO A 326 2.26 22.02 6.18
N ASN A 327 1.71 21.89 7.40
CA ASN A 327 2.34 21.14 8.48
C ASN A 327 1.93 19.67 8.52
N ILE A 328 0.91 19.27 7.74
CA ILE A 328 0.43 17.90 7.70
C ILE A 328 1.01 17.18 6.50
N ARG A 329 1.54 15.99 6.74
CA ARG A 329 1.99 15.07 5.68
C ARG A 329 1.39 13.69 5.88
N ILE A 330 1.04 13.07 4.77
CA ILE A 330 0.39 11.77 4.74
C ILE A 330 1.29 10.83 3.93
N PHE A 331 1.88 9.87 4.62
CA PHE A 331 2.69 8.80 4.03
C PHE A 331 1.75 7.64 3.74
N ASN A 332 1.32 7.49 2.50
CA ASN A 332 0.26 6.54 2.20
C ASN A 332 0.40 5.83 0.87
N LYS A 333 -0.41 4.80 0.69
CA LYS A 333 -0.73 4.21 -0.60
C LYS A 333 -2.21 3.92 -0.67
N VAL A 334 -2.85 4.54 -1.63
CA VAL A 334 -4.28 4.37 -1.91
C VAL A 334 -4.55 3.24 -2.88
N GLY A 335 -5.80 2.81 -2.93
CA GLY A 335 -6.37 1.94 -3.95
C GLY A 335 -7.84 2.23 -4.16
N ASP A 336 -8.27 2.29 -5.41
CA ASP A 336 -9.67 2.46 -5.80
C ASP A 336 -9.95 1.65 -7.07
N SER A 337 -10.94 0.81 -7.02
CA SER A 337 -11.49 0.07 -8.15
C SER A 337 -12.69 -0.76 -7.69
N TYR A 338 -13.62 -1.04 -8.60
CA TYR A 338 -14.81 -1.86 -8.31
C TYR A 338 -15.67 -1.31 -7.16
N GLY A 339 -15.73 0.01 -7.03
CA GLY A 339 -16.42 0.68 -5.93
C GLY A 339 -15.66 0.65 -4.60
N TYR A 340 -14.58 -0.12 -4.48
CA TYR A 340 -13.71 -0.10 -3.30
C TYR A 340 -12.84 1.15 -3.28
N ASN A 341 -12.76 1.77 -2.12
CA ASN A 341 -11.87 2.88 -1.82
C ASN A 341 -11.06 2.52 -0.57
N ILE A 342 -9.73 2.50 -0.71
CA ILE A 342 -8.83 2.04 0.33
C ILE A 342 -7.73 3.08 0.52
N ASP A 343 -7.37 3.37 1.76
CA ASP A 343 -6.14 4.10 2.07
C ASP A 343 -5.44 3.48 3.27
N ASN A 344 -4.13 3.35 3.16
CA ASN A 344 -3.24 2.90 4.22
C ASN A 344 -2.25 4.03 4.48
N ALA A 345 -2.47 4.78 5.57
CA ALA A 345 -1.85 6.06 5.83
C ALA A 345 -1.15 6.13 7.19
N TYR A 346 0.02 6.72 7.21
CA TYR A 346 0.64 7.32 8.38
C TYR A 346 0.52 8.83 8.24
N ILE A 347 -0.19 9.46 9.17
CA ILE A 347 -0.50 10.88 9.15
C ILE A 347 0.33 11.56 10.24
N VAL A 348 1.02 12.64 9.87
CA VAL A 348 1.83 13.43 10.80
C VAL A 348 1.48 14.91 10.71
N ASP A 349 1.41 15.58 11.87
CA ASP A 349 1.40 17.03 11.97
C ASP A 349 2.67 17.48 12.70
N PHE A 350 3.55 18.13 11.96
CA PHE A 350 4.84 18.60 12.49
C PHE A 350 4.69 19.76 13.48
N LYS A 351 3.62 20.56 13.37
CA LYS A 351 3.35 21.70 14.26
C LYS A 351 2.82 21.23 15.59
N ASN A 352 1.79 20.39 15.58
CA ASN A 352 1.09 19.95 16.79
C ASN A 352 1.66 18.63 17.36
N LYS A 353 2.72 18.08 16.76
CA LYS A 353 3.35 16.83 17.22
C LYS A 353 2.35 15.67 17.29
N VAL A 354 1.53 15.54 16.26
CA VAL A 354 0.58 14.43 16.10
C VAL A 354 1.15 13.42 15.09
N GLU A 355 0.99 12.15 15.42
CA GLU A 355 1.27 11.03 14.52
C GLU A 355 0.35 9.85 14.83
N PHE A 356 -0.12 9.15 13.79
CA PHE A 356 -0.89 7.92 13.92
C PHE A 356 -0.93 7.14 12.60
N LEU A 357 -1.22 5.84 12.69
CA LEU A 357 -1.52 5.00 11.53
C LEU A 357 -3.04 4.82 11.40
N LEU A 358 -3.54 4.92 10.19
CA LEU A 358 -4.94 4.70 9.89
C LEU A 358 -5.05 3.97 8.55
N THR A 359 -5.71 2.81 8.55
CA THR A 359 -5.98 2.02 7.36
C THR A 359 -7.47 1.74 7.30
N ALA A 360 -8.09 2.02 6.17
CA ALA A 360 -9.51 1.78 5.99
C ALA A 360 -9.83 1.30 4.58
N VAL A 361 -10.88 0.50 4.48
CA VAL A 361 -11.57 0.15 3.25
C VAL A 361 -13.06 0.44 3.40
N VAL A 362 -13.65 0.94 2.34
CA VAL A 362 -15.09 1.15 2.18
C VAL A 362 -15.45 0.89 0.73
N GLN A 363 -16.67 0.39 0.47
CA GLN A 363 -17.17 0.16 -0.88
C GLN A 363 -18.50 0.88 -1.09
N SER A 364 -18.74 1.36 -2.31
CA SER A 364 -20.05 1.73 -2.81
C SER A 364 -20.20 1.22 -4.24
N ASN A 365 -21.24 0.43 -4.45
CA ASN A 365 -21.67 -0.13 -5.74
C ASN A 365 -23.17 -0.42 -5.60
N GLU A 366 -24.00 0.63 -5.73
CA GLU A 366 -25.42 0.58 -5.40
C GLU A 366 -26.22 -0.32 -6.34
N ASP A 367 -25.89 -0.33 -7.62
CA ASP A 367 -26.58 -1.17 -8.59
C ASP A 367 -26.08 -2.62 -8.59
N GLY A 368 -24.95 -2.92 -7.94
CA GLY A 368 -24.38 -4.25 -7.80
C GLY A 368 -23.79 -4.81 -9.10
N ILE A 369 -23.51 -3.96 -10.10
CA ILE A 369 -22.86 -4.34 -11.37
C ILE A 369 -21.38 -3.98 -11.31
N TYR A 370 -20.52 -4.90 -11.71
CA TYR A 370 -19.07 -4.70 -11.78
C TYR A 370 -18.63 -4.39 -13.21
N ASN A 371 -17.52 -3.65 -13.37
CA ASN A 371 -16.92 -3.23 -14.64
C ASN A 371 -17.74 -2.22 -15.47
N ASP A 372 -18.81 -1.66 -14.95
CA ASP A 372 -19.62 -0.65 -15.62
C ASP A 372 -19.12 0.78 -15.38
N ASN A 373 -18.13 0.94 -14.49
CA ASN A 373 -17.55 2.22 -14.06
C ASN A 373 -18.56 3.16 -13.33
N ILE A 374 -19.68 2.62 -12.83
CA ILE A 374 -20.68 3.36 -12.07
C ILE A 374 -20.50 3.04 -10.59
N TYR A 375 -19.77 3.90 -9.88
CA TYR A 375 -19.48 3.74 -8.45
C TYR A 375 -19.56 5.08 -7.74
N GLU A 376 -20.14 5.12 -6.54
CA GLU A 376 -20.43 6.36 -5.80
C GLU A 376 -19.21 6.88 -5.03
N TYR A 377 -18.03 6.93 -5.66
CA TYR A 377 -16.80 7.40 -5.02
C TYR A 377 -16.94 8.81 -4.47
N ALA A 378 -17.42 9.75 -5.30
CA ALA A 378 -17.46 11.16 -4.95
C ALA A 378 -18.50 11.50 -3.86
N THR A 379 -19.60 10.75 -3.81
CA THR A 379 -20.73 11.01 -2.92
C THR A 379 -20.74 10.18 -1.65
N VAL A 380 -20.07 9.01 -1.66
CA VAL A 380 -20.11 8.06 -0.54
C VAL A 380 -18.72 7.82 0.03
N THR A 381 -17.80 7.24 -0.76
CA THR A 381 -16.57 6.72 -0.17
C THR A 381 -15.51 7.79 0.08
N HIS A 382 -15.33 8.77 -0.80
CA HIS A 382 -14.38 9.88 -0.58
C HIS A 382 -14.79 10.76 0.61
N PRO A 383 -16.06 11.18 0.79
CA PRO A 383 -16.49 11.88 2.00
C PRO A 383 -16.29 11.07 3.28
N PHE A 384 -16.57 9.76 3.24
CA PHE A 384 -16.30 8.89 4.39
C PHE A 384 -14.81 8.89 4.77
N MET A 385 -13.91 8.66 3.80
CA MET A 385 -12.47 8.64 4.04
C MET A 385 -11.96 9.99 4.57
N LYS A 386 -12.43 11.11 3.98
CA LYS A 386 -12.08 12.47 4.42
C LYS A 386 -12.45 12.68 5.89
N ASN A 387 -13.68 12.38 6.23
CA ASN A 387 -14.19 12.62 7.58
C ASN A 387 -13.57 11.66 8.59
N LEU A 388 -13.33 10.40 8.23
CA LEU A 388 -12.66 9.42 9.09
C LEU A 388 -11.26 9.92 9.50
N GLY A 389 -10.45 10.34 8.54
CA GLY A 389 -9.12 10.87 8.81
C GLY A 389 -9.14 12.11 9.69
N ARG A 390 -10.11 13.03 9.47
CA ARG A 390 -10.25 14.27 10.23
C ARG A 390 -10.74 14.03 11.65
N VAL A 391 -11.71 13.15 11.85
CA VAL A 391 -12.24 12.82 13.19
C VAL A 391 -11.15 12.16 14.05
N ILE A 392 -10.39 11.20 13.49
CA ILE A 392 -9.26 10.59 14.20
C ILE A 392 -8.18 11.64 14.50
N TYR A 393 -7.87 12.54 13.57
CA TYR A 393 -6.91 13.61 13.80
C TYR A 393 -7.36 14.57 14.92
N GLN A 394 -8.65 14.96 14.98
CA GLN A 394 -9.17 15.78 16.07
C GLN A 394 -9.08 15.08 17.43
N TYR A 395 -9.34 13.78 17.47
CA TYR A 395 -9.11 12.99 18.68
C TYR A 395 -7.62 13.00 19.08
N GLU A 396 -6.71 12.79 18.14
CA GLU A 396 -5.26 12.81 18.41
C GLU A 396 -4.71 14.17 18.86
N LEU A 397 -5.32 15.27 18.41
CA LEU A 397 -4.99 16.61 18.91
C LEU A 397 -5.32 16.80 20.39
N GLN A 398 -6.40 16.18 20.86
CA GLN A 398 -6.87 16.30 22.25
C GLN A 398 -6.25 15.25 23.16
N ARG A 399 -5.73 14.16 22.59
CA ARG A 399 -5.15 13.05 23.35
C ARG A 399 -3.89 13.51 24.08
N GLN A 400 -3.85 13.29 25.38
CA GLN A 400 -2.65 13.55 26.19
C GLN A 400 -1.53 12.56 25.82
N LYS A 401 -0.34 13.09 25.59
CA LYS A 401 0.87 12.32 25.27
C LYS A 401 1.91 12.60 26.35
N LYS A 402 2.46 11.53 26.96
CA LYS A 402 3.52 11.67 27.96
C LYS A 402 4.80 12.26 27.36
N TYR A 403 5.15 11.82 26.15
CA TYR A 403 6.28 12.31 25.38
C TYR A 403 5.83 12.69 23.97
N LEU A 404 6.28 13.85 23.51
CA LEU A 404 5.98 14.32 22.16
C LEU A 404 6.92 13.65 21.15
N PRO A 405 6.45 13.27 19.95
CA PRO A 405 7.27 12.60 18.95
C PRO A 405 8.33 13.52 18.35
N ASP A 406 9.54 12.98 18.15
CA ASP A 406 10.49 13.57 17.21
C ASP A 406 10.20 13.07 15.81
N LEU A 407 9.65 13.94 14.97
CA LEU A 407 9.23 13.66 13.60
C LEU A 407 10.29 14.03 12.54
N ASN A 408 11.51 14.39 12.95
CA ASN A 408 12.53 14.90 12.03
C ASN A 408 12.90 13.92 10.91
N LYS A 409 12.86 12.59 11.17
CA LYS A 409 13.13 11.58 10.13
C LYS A 409 12.13 11.60 8.97
N PHE A 410 10.95 12.20 9.17
CA PHE A 410 9.87 12.31 8.19
C PHE A 410 9.75 13.70 7.54
N LYS A 411 10.61 14.64 7.92
CA LYS A 411 10.58 16.01 7.40
C LYS A 411 11.45 16.13 6.15
N PHE A 412 10.85 16.50 5.04
CA PHE A 412 11.53 16.66 3.74
C PHE A 412 11.32 18.07 3.18
N LYS A 413 12.27 18.50 2.36
CA LYS A 413 12.08 19.62 1.41
C LYS A 413 11.63 18.99 0.08
N TYR A 414 10.51 19.42 -0.44
CA TYR A 414 9.93 18.92 -1.68
C TYR A 414 10.30 19.77 -2.88
#